data_fb23b543220c9046c3d40ba6714a482d
#
_entry.id   fb23b543220c9046c3d40ba6714a482d
#
_cell.length_a   1.000
_cell.length_b   1.000
_cell.length_c   1.000
_cell.angle_alpha   90.00
_cell.angle_beta   90.00
_cell.angle_gamma   90.00
#
_symmetry.space_group_name_H-M   'P 1'
#
loop_
_entity.id
_entity.type
_entity.pdbx_description
1 polymer ?
#
loop_
_entity_poly.entity_id
_entity_poly.type
_entity_poly.pdbx_seq_one_letter_code
_entity_poly.pdbx_strand_id
1 'polypeptide(L)'
;MLTLALTAIATVFQCSQASACTGITLASKDSTQILARTIEWGGSDLNSRYVIVPRGYTQQSYVPGGTDGMKFTARYGYVGLAVEQKEFVAEGLNEAGLSAGLFYFPNYGRYEAFQPALKAESIADLQLVSWILGSCRTVDEVMEAVKKVHVIAIDPRASTVHWRFADLSGR
;
A
#
# COMPACT_ATOMS: atom_id res chain seq x y z
N MET A 1 -25.88 30.97 -53.75
CA MET A 1 -26.23 30.71 -52.37
C MET A 1 -25.30 29.65 -51.84
N LEU A 2 -24.32 30.06 -51.02
CA LEU A 2 -23.27 29.21 -50.52
C LEU A 2 -23.65 28.77 -49.11
N THR A 3 -24.02 27.50 -48.95
CA THR A 3 -24.40 26.93 -47.64
C THR A 3 -23.10 26.48 -46.91
N LEU A 4 -22.71 27.25 -45.92
CA LEU A 4 -21.61 26.90 -45.03
C LEU A 4 -22.08 25.79 -44.05
N ALA A 5 -21.60 24.58 -44.24
CA ALA A 5 -21.79 23.49 -43.27
C ALA A 5 -20.82 23.71 -42.13
N LEU A 6 -21.34 24.10 -40.96
CA LEU A 6 -20.60 24.24 -39.73
C LEU A 6 -20.44 22.84 -39.11
N THR A 7 -19.32 22.19 -39.36
CA THR A 7 -18.99 20.92 -38.69
C THR A 7 -18.50 21.23 -37.29
N ALA A 8 -19.38 21.09 -36.33
CA ALA A 8 -19.01 21.14 -34.91
C ALA A 8 -18.18 19.88 -34.59
N ILE A 9 -16.88 20.04 -34.43
CA ILE A 9 -16.00 19.01 -33.87
C ILE A 9 -16.28 18.95 -32.39
N ALA A 10 -17.15 18.04 -31.97
CA ALA A 10 -17.28 17.66 -30.60
C ALA A 10 -16.01 16.89 -30.18
N THR A 11 -15.03 17.60 -29.62
CA THR A 11 -13.94 16.97 -28.89
C THR A 11 -14.52 16.33 -27.65
N VAL A 12 -14.85 15.05 -27.74
CA VAL A 12 -15.14 14.23 -26.57
C VAL A 12 -13.85 14.15 -25.79
N PHE A 13 -13.73 14.95 -24.74
CA PHE A 13 -12.74 14.71 -23.70
C PHE A 13 -13.10 13.35 -23.07
N GLN A 14 -12.44 12.31 -23.55
CA GLN A 14 -12.40 11.06 -22.80
C GLN A 14 -11.57 11.36 -21.54
N CYS A 15 -12.25 11.70 -20.45
CA CYS A 15 -11.68 11.52 -19.13
C CYS A 15 -11.38 10.03 -19.00
N SER A 16 -10.15 9.63 -19.29
CA SER A 16 -9.67 8.34 -18.85
C SER A 16 -9.81 8.35 -17.32
N GLN A 17 -10.70 7.52 -16.82
CA GLN A 17 -10.80 7.35 -15.38
C GLN A 17 -9.43 6.87 -14.91
N ALA A 18 -8.75 7.71 -14.13
CA ALA A 18 -7.51 7.31 -13.49
C ALA A 18 -7.85 6.17 -12.53
N SER A 19 -7.52 4.94 -12.92
CA SER A 19 -7.68 3.75 -12.08
C SER A 19 -6.49 3.65 -11.13
N ALA A 20 -6.32 4.65 -10.30
CA ALA A 20 -5.20 4.72 -9.36
C ALA A 20 -5.63 5.37 -8.04
N CYS A 21 -5.15 4.82 -6.94
CA CYS A 21 -5.39 5.35 -5.60
C CYS A 21 -4.86 6.79 -5.46
N THR A 22 -5.62 7.65 -4.79
CA THR A 22 -5.20 9.02 -4.46
C THR A 22 -4.97 9.13 -2.96
N GLY A 23 -3.90 9.78 -2.54
CA GLY A 23 -3.61 10.05 -1.14
C GLY A 23 -3.26 11.52 -0.91
N ILE A 24 -3.77 12.08 0.18
CA ILE A 24 -3.46 13.45 0.62
C ILE A 24 -2.99 13.45 2.06
N THR A 25 -2.14 14.40 2.40
CA THR A 25 -1.75 14.71 3.78
C THR A 25 -2.06 16.17 4.03
N LEU A 26 -2.76 16.46 5.11
CA LEU A 26 -3.11 17.80 5.54
C LEU A 26 -2.56 18.03 6.94
N ALA A 27 -2.02 19.21 7.19
CA ALA A 27 -1.67 19.66 8.53
C ALA A 27 -2.75 20.63 9.02
N SER A 28 -3.30 20.38 10.20
CA SER A 28 -4.21 21.30 10.86
C SER A 28 -3.44 22.46 11.54
N LYS A 29 -4.17 23.48 12.01
CA LYS A 29 -3.54 24.64 12.68
C LYS A 29 -2.82 24.29 13.98
N ASP A 30 -3.19 23.19 14.62
CA ASP A 30 -2.55 22.65 15.83
C ASP A 30 -1.47 21.61 15.53
N SER A 31 -1.02 21.55 14.27
CA SER A 31 0.01 20.62 13.78
C SER A 31 -0.41 19.14 13.75
N THR A 32 -1.69 18.83 13.94
CA THR A 32 -2.19 17.47 13.75
C THR A 32 -2.08 17.08 12.29
N GLN A 33 -1.50 15.91 11.99
CA GLN A 33 -1.42 15.36 10.64
C GLN A 33 -2.66 14.53 10.34
N ILE A 34 -3.32 14.87 9.23
CA ILE A 34 -4.51 14.17 8.74
C ILE A 34 -4.13 13.50 7.43
N LEU A 35 -4.21 12.18 7.40
CA LEU A 35 -3.99 11.40 6.20
C LEU A 35 -5.33 10.89 5.69
N ALA A 36 -5.59 11.10 4.41
CA ALA A 36 -6.76 10.57 3.75
C ALA A 36 -6.39 9.97 2.39
N ARG A 37 -7.20 9.01 1.95
CA ARG A 37 -6.98 8.36 0.66
C ARG A 37 -8.26 7.79 0.09
N THR A 38 -8.25 7.52 -1.21
CA THR A 38 -9.18 6.62 -1.88
C THR A 38 -8.51 5.27 -2.13
N ILE A 39 -9.27 4.18 -2.10
CA ILE A 39 -8.81 2.85 -2.56
C ILE A 39 -9.58 2.55 -3.84
N GLU A 40 -8.84 2.44 -4.94
CA GLU A 40 -9.41 2.16 -6.25
C GLU A 40 -8.68 0.94 -6.82
N TRP A 41 -9.44 -0.12 -7.01
CA TRP A 41 -8.93 -1.38 -7.52
C TRP A 41 -9.92 -1.98 -8.52
N GLY A 42 -9.81 -1.60 -9.75
CA GLY A 42 -10.35 -2.22 -10.96
C GLY A 42 -11.65 -3.03 -10.89
N GLY A 43 -12.67 -2.60 -10.12
CA GLY A 43 -13.96 -3.27 -10.06
C GLY A 43 -14.04 -4.47 -9.11
N SER A 44 -13.10 -4.62 -8.16
CA SER A 44 -13.18 -5.58 -7.07
C SER A 44 -13.94 -5.01 -5.86
N ASP A 45 -14.69 -5.86 -5.17
CA ASP A 45 -15.34 -5.52 -3.89
C ASP A 45 -14.32 -5.33 -2.76
N LEU A 46 -13.05 -5.69 -2.98
CA LEU A 46 -11.93 -5.62 -2.04
C LEU A 46 -12.13 -6.40 -0.73
N ASN A 47 -13.28 -6.98 -0.46
CA ASN A 47 -13.60 -7.71 0.78
C ASN A 47 -13.01 -7.03 2.03
N SER A 48 -13.17 -5.70 2.11
CA SER A 48 -12.49 -4.87 3.08
C SER A 48 -12.94 -5.15 4.51
N ARG A 49 -12.00 -5.11 5.45
CA ARG A 49 -12.26 -5.31 6.88
C ARG A 49 -11.29 -4.53 7.74
N TYR A 50 -11.74 -4.10 8.91
CA TYR A 50 -10.84 -3.57 9.92
C TYR A 50 -10.10 -4.71 10.61
N VAL A 51 -8.83 -4.50 10.88
CA VAL A 51 -7.98 -5.40 11.65
C VAL A 51 -7.35 -4.65 12.80
N ILE A 52 -7.25 -5.31 13.96
CA ILE A 52 -6.52 -4.83 15.14
C ILE A 52 -5.45 -5.88 15.43
N VAL A 53 -4.21 -5.47 15.35
CA VAL A 53 -3.06 -6.36 15.58
C VAL A 53 -2.35 -5.93 16.85
N PRO A 54 -2.36 -6.79 17.90
CA PRO A 54 -1.69 -6.47 19.17
C PRO A 54 -0.17 -6.64 19.07
N ARG A 55 0.56 -6.04 20.00
CA ARG A 55 1.98 -6.36 20.21
C ARG A 55 2.18 -7.85 20.43
N GLY A 56 3.28 -8.37 19.93
CA GLY A 56 3.63 -9.80 20.04
C GLY A 56 2.92 -10.70 19.01
N TYR A 57 2.01 -10.18 18.20
CA TYR A 57 1.39 -10.96 17.15
C TYR A 57 2.42 -11.30 16.06
N THR A 58 2.57 -12.58 15.77
CA THR A 58 3.54 -13.06 14.78
C THR A 58 2.84 -13.39 13.47
N GLN A 59 3.43 -12.94 12.38
CA GLN A 59 2.99 -13.21 11.01
C GLN A 59 4.12 -13.85 10.22
N GLN A 60 3.76 -14.51 9.15
CA GLN A 60 4.70 -15.02 8.17
C GLN A 60 4.28 -14.57 6.78
N SER A 61 5.25 -14.13 5.99
CA SER A 61 4.98 -13.62 4.67
C SER A 61 4.64 -14.73 3.69
N TYR A 62 3.75 -14.41 2.77
CA TYR A 62 3.51 -15.22 1.59
C TYR A 62 4.71 -15.11 0.65
N VAL A 63 4.96 -16.20 -0.05
CA VAL A 63 5.91 -16.29 -1.17
C VAL A 63 5.27 -17.11 -2.29
N PRO A 64 5.76 -17.05 -3.53
CA PRO A 64 5.28 -17.91 -4.60
C PRO A 64 5.30 -19.38 -4.20
N GLY A 65 4.12 -19.99 -4.13
CA GLY A 65 3.95 -21.40 -3.76
C GLY A 65 3.79 -21.70 -2.26
N GLY A 66 3.79 -20.69 -1.37
CA GLY A 66 3.65 -20.96 0.06
C GLY A 66 3.51 -19.74 0.96
N THR A 67 3.60 -20.00 2.27
CA THR A 67 3.50 -19.00 3.34
C THR A 67 4.72 -19.09 4.26
N ASP A 68 5.89 -19.35 3.71
CA ASP A 68 7.12 -19.58 4.44
C ASP A 68 8.21 -18.52 4.16
N GLY A 69 7.78 -17.33 3.74
CA GLY A 69 8.60 -16.14 3.62
C GLY A 69 9.07 -15.56 4.96
N MET A 70 9.42 -14.31 4.97
CA MET A 70 9.89 -13.62 6.17
C MET A 70 8.91 -13.75 7.34
N LYS A 71 9.41 -14.16 8.50
CA LYS A 71 8.65 -14.18 9.75
C LYS A 71 8.91 -12.89 10.51
N PHE A 72 7.84 -12.24 10.98
CA PHE A 72 7.93 -11.00 11.74
C PHE A 72 6.91 -10.94 12.87
N THR A 73 7.29 -10.27 13.95
CA THR A 73 6.45 -10.12 15.15
C THR A 73 6.20 -8.65 15.40
N ALA A 74 4.96 -8.28 15.61
CA ALA A 74 4.56 -6.91 15.85
C ALA A 74 5.16 -6.40 17.18
N ARG A 75 6.08 -5.47 17.11
CA ARG A 75 6.63 -4.70 18.23
C ARG A 75 5.63 -3.62 18.67
N TYR A 76 4.94 -3.04 17.72
CA TYR A 76 3.90 -2.04 17.93
C TYR A 76 2.54 -2.62 17.55
N GLY A 77 1.53 -2.36 18.39
CA GLY A 77 0.15 -2.62 18.02
C GLY A 77 -0.31 -1.64 16.93
N TYR A 78 -1.18 -2.10 16.06
CA TYR A 78 -1.72 -1.24 15.01
C TYR A 78 -3.16 -1.59 14.66
N VAL A 79 -3.86 -0.63 14.07
CA VAL A 79 -5.15 -0.80 13.43
C VAL A 79 -5.00 -0.56 11.93
N GLY A 80 -5.74 -1.28 11.13
CA GLY A 80 -5.67 -1.11 9.68
C GLY A 80 -6.94 -1.52 8.96
N LEU A 81 -7.03 -1.09 7.72
CA LEU A 81 -8.01 -1.56 6.74
C LEU A 81 -7.32 -2.59 5.86
N ALA A 82 -7.71 -3.84 6.00
CA ALA A 82 -7.23 -4.93 5.16
C ALA A 82 -8.17 -5.16 3.98
N VAL A 83 -7.60 -5.60 2.86
CA VAL A 83 -8.31 -5.94 1.62
C VAL A 83 -8.06 -7.39 1.26
N GLU A 84 -9.08 -8.07 0.72
CA GLU A 84 -9.07 -9.50 0.37
C GLU A 84 -8.77 -10.43 1.55
N GLN A 85 -7.63 -10.30 2.20
CA GLN A 85 -7.22 -11.10 3.35
C GLN A 85 -6.81 -10.19 4.52
N LYS A 86 -6.95 -10.70 5.76
CA LYS A 86 -6.63 -9.93 6.98
C LYS A 86 -5.15 -9.53 7.09
N GLU A 87 -4.27 -10.23 6.40
CA GLU A 87 -2.84 -9.97 6.35
C GLU A 87 -2.47 -8.83 5.38
N PHE A 88 -3.36 -8.50 4.43
CA PHE A 88 -3.11 -7.51 3.38
C PHE A 88 -3.66 -6.14 3.79
N VAL A 89 -2.95 -5.48 4.67
CA VAL A 89 -3.33 -4.14 5.16
C VAL A 89 -3.00 -3.10 4.10
N ALA A 90 -4.05 -2.46 3.58
CA ALA A 90 -3.93 -1.41 2.57
C ALA A 90 -3.66 -0.01 3.16
N GLU A 91 -4.12 0.23 4.38
CA GLU A 91 -3.89 1.48 5.12
C GLU A 91 -3.94 1.18 6.62
N GLY A 92 -3.10 1.85 7.41
CA GLY A 92 -3.14 1.67 8.85
C GLY A 92 -2.33 2.70 9.63
N LEU A 93 -2.50 2.64 10.95
CA LEU A 93 -1.83 3.49 11.91
C LEU A 93 -1.39 2.65 13.10
N ASN A 94 -0.15 2.78 13.53
CA ASN A 94 0.33 2.11 14.73
C ASN A 94 0.29 3.02 15.97
N GLU A 95 0.42 2.42 17.13
CA GLU A 95 0.39 3.12 18.42
C GLU A 95 1.55 4.10 18.65
N ALA A 96 2.61 4.03 17.84
CA ALA A 96 3.72 4.97 17.85
C ALA A 96 3.49 6.19 16.96
N GLY A 97 2.35 6.23 16.22
CA GLY A 97 1.99 7.34 15.35
C GLY A 97 2.53 7.24 13.92
N LEU A 98 3.07 6.08 13.51
CA LEU A 98 3.42 5.84 12.12
C LEU A 98 2.19 5.39 11.35
N SER A 99 1.90 6.07 10.25
CA SER A 99 0.92 5.69 9.24
C SER A 99 1.61 5.06 8.04
N ALA A 100 0.97 4.05 7.46
CA ALA A 100 1.44 3.37 6.26
C ALA A 100 0.27 3.04 5.34
N GLY A 101 0.45 3.28 4.05
CA GLY A 101 -0.57 3.01 3.04
C GLY A 101 0.01 2.42 1.76
N LEU A 102 -0.75 1.53 1.14
CA LEU A 102 -0.46 0.87 -0.12
C LEU A 102 -1.30 1.51 -1.23
N PHE A 103 -0.69 1.79 -2.36
CA PHE A 103 -1.32 2.45 -3.50
C PHE A 103 -1.12 1.62 -4.76
N TYR A 104 -2.18 1.35 -5.49
CA TYR A 104 -2.13 0.66 -6.77
C TYR A 104 -1.36 1.49 -7.80
N PHE A 105 -0.38 0.87 -8.45
CA PHE A 105 0.50 1.52 -9.41
C PHE A 105 0.79 0.60 -10.60
N PRO A 106 -0.22 0.34 -11.45
CA PRO A 106 -0.11 -0.62 -12.53
C PRO A 106 0.86 -0.15 -13.62
N ASN A 107 1.53 -1.11 -14.24
CA ASN A 107 2.35 -0.96 -15.46
C ASN A 107 3.73 -0.30 -15.28
N TYR A 108 4.02 0.38 -14.18
CA TYR A 108 5.25 1.16 -14.02
C TYR A 108 6.20 0.64 -12.95
N GLY A 109 5.69 -0.10 -11.98
CA GLY A 109 6.50 -0.70 -10.93
C GLY A 109 7.14 -2.02 -11.37
N ARG A 110 8.24 -2.38 -10.70
CA ARG A 110 8.87 -3.70 -10.80
C ARG A 110 9.35 -4.13 -9.44
N TYR A 111 9.13 -5.39 -9.13
CA TYR A 111 9.72 -6.03 -7.96
C TYR A 111 10.89 -6.90 -8.36
N GLU A 112 11.71 -7.25 -7.39
CA GLU A 112 12.71 -8.29 -7.57
C GLU A 112 12.04 -9.64 -7.84
N ALA A 113 12.70 -10.47 -8.65
CA ALA A 113 12.25 -11.83 -8.85
C ALA A 113 12.45 -12.62 -7.54
N PHE A 114 11.44 -13.42 -7.17
CA PHE A 114 11.58 -14.29 -6.00
C PHE A 114 12.76 -15.25 -6.16
N GLN A 115 13.58 -15.30 -5.13
CA GLN A 115 14.72 -16.20 -5.04
C GLN A 115 14.53 -17.14 -3.84
N PRO A 116 14.37 -18.45 -4.04
CA PRO A 116 14.15 -19.40 -2.93
C PRO A 116 15.22 -19.34 -1.84
N ALA A 117 16.45 -19.01 -2.18
CA ALA A 117 17.56 -18.87 -1.23
C ALA A 117 17.36 -17.66 -0.27
N LEU A 118 16.62 -16.63 -0.69
CA LEU A 118 16.35 -15.41 0.08
C LEU A 118 14.94 -15.38 0.68
N LYS A 119 14.25 -16.51 0.73
CA LYS A 119 12.86 -16.55 1.17
C LYS A 119 12.66 -16.04 2.60
N ALA A 120 13.61 -16.26 3.49
CA ALA A 120 13.54 -15.80 4.87
C ALA A 120 13.62 -14.26 5.02
N GLU A 121 14.10 -13.57 3.98
CA GLU A 121 14.20 -12.11 3.88
C GLU A 121 13.18 -11.54 2.89
N SER A 122 12.34 -12.40 2.28
CA SER A 122 11.34 -12.01 1.30
C SER A 122 10.01 -11.69 1.94
N ILE A 123 9.47 -10.51 1.60
CA ILE A 123 8.16 -10.06 2.04
C ILE A 123 7.25 -9.80 0.83
N ALA A 124 6.02 -10.28 0.95
CA ALA A 124 5.00 -10.00 -0.04
C ALA A 124 4.68 -8.50 -0.10
N ASP A 125 4.56 -7.97 -1.28
CA ASP A 125 4.19 -6.58 -1.53
C ASP A 125 2.92 -6.14 -0.78
N LEU A 126 1.90 -7.01 -0.73
CA LEU A 126 0.64 -6.77 -0.02
C LEU A 126 0.77 -6.87 1.52
N GLN A 127 1.89 -7.38 2.06
CA GLN A 127 2.14 -7.48 3.49
C GLN A 127 3.15 -6.45 4.02
N LEU A 128 3.76 -5.66 3.14
CA LEU A 128 4.75 -4.66 3.55
C LEU A 128 4.19 -3.66 4.57
N VAL A 129 2.96 -3.19 4.38
CA VAL A 129 2.29 -2.27 5.32
C VAL A 129 2.14 -2.91 6.70
N SER A 130 1.68 -4.16 6.77
CA SER A 130 1.53 -4.90 8.03
C SER A 130 2.85 -5.02 8.79
N TRP A 131 3.93 -5.35 8.08
CA TRP A 131 5.26 -5.48 8.65
C TRP A 131 5.78 -4.12 9.16
N ILE A 132 5.70 -3.07 8.35
CA ILE A 132 6.19 -1.73 8.71
C ILE A 132 5.42 -1.17 9.92
N LEU A 133 4.09 -1.26 9.94
CA LEU A 133 3.29 -0.83 11.08
C LEU A 133 3.63 -1.59 12.36
N GLY A 134 3.92 -2.89 12.26
CA GLY A 134 4.33 -3.70 13.39
C GLY A 134 5.76 -3.44 13.85
N SER A 135 6.65 -2.91 13.02
CA SER A 135 8.11 -2.89 13.27
C SER A 135 8.70 -1.50 13.49
N CYS A 136 8.16 -0.47 12.84
CA CYS A 136 8.73 0.87 12.78
C CYS A 136 7.84 1.90 13.48
N ARG A 137 8.44 2.98 13.96
CA ARG A 137 7.73 4.13 14.56
C ARG A 137 7.96 5.45 13.80
N THR A 138 9.01 5.52 12.98
CA THR A 138 9.37 6.73 12.22
C THR A 138 9.64 6.39 10.77
N VAL A 139 9.55 7.39 9.90
CA VAL A 139 9.91 7.24 8.48
C VAL A 139 11.39 6.88 8.32
N ASP A 140 12.28 7.39 9.18
CA ASP A 140 13.70 7.03 9.14
C ASP A 140 13.90 5.53 9.45
N GLU A 141 13.18 4.98 10.45
CA GLU A 141 13.21 3.54 10.73
C GLU A 141 12.69 2.72 9.54
N VAL A 142 11.65 3.20 8.83
CA VAL A 142 11.14 2.55 7.61
C VAL A 142 12.21 2.52 6.54
N MET A 143 12.89 3.64 6.28
CA MET A 143 13.95 3.74 5.27
C MET A 143 15.10 2.76 5.52
N GLU A 144 15.45 2.52 6.78
CA GLU A 144 16.49 1.54 7.13
C GLU A 144 15.96 0.10 7.12
N ALA A 145 14.69 -0.11 7.43
CA ALA A 145 14.09 -1.43 7.45
C ALA A 145 13.95 -2.02 6.03
N VAL A 146 13.44 -1.22 5.08
CA VAL A 146 13.18 -1.70 3.70
C VAL A 146 14.44 -2.08 2.94
N LYS A 147 15.61 -1.58 3.34
CA LYS A 147 16.91 -1.97 2.75
C LYS A 147 17.31 -3.41 3.07
N LYS A 148 16.66 -4.05 4.03
CA LYS A 148 17.03 -5.36 4.58
C LYS A 148 16.13 -6.50 4.10
N VAL A 149 15.18 -6.20 3.23
CA VAL A 149 14.19 -7.18 2.77
C VAL A 149 14.04 -7.14 1.25
N HIS A 150 13.62 -8.26 0.70
CA HIS A 150 13.29 -8.40 -0.71
C HIS A 150 11.76 -8.34 -0.85
N VAL A 151 11.26 -7.25 -1.42
CA VAL A 151 9.83 -7.11 -1.70
C VAL A 151 9.52 -7.84 -2.99
N ILE A 152 8.59 -8.79 -2.93
CA ILE A 152 8.23 -9.65 -4.04
C ILE A 152 6.74 -9.59 -4.34
N ALA A 153 6.37 -9.72 -5.61
CA ALA A 153 4.98 -9.91 -6.01
C ALA A 153 4.52 -11.33 -5.69
N ILE A 154 3.29 -11.45 -5.17
CA ILE A 154 2.68 -12.76 -4.89
C ILE A 154 1.45 -13.02 -5.77
N ASP A 155 0.80 -11.99 -6.26
CA ASP A 155 -0.38 -12.09 -7.12
C ASP A 155 -0.16 -11.24 -8.38
N PRO A 156 -0.02 -11.87 -9.56
CA PRO A 156 0.18 -11.14 -10.82
C PRO A 156 -1.02 -10.25 -11.19
N ARG A 157 -2.21 -10.51 -10.63
CA ARG A 157 -3.40 -9.68 -10.83
C ARG A 157 -3.31 -8.35 -10.09
N ALA A 158 -2.57 -8.34 -8.98
CA ALA A 158 -2.34 -7.14 -8.18
C ALA A 158 -1.44 -6.12 -8.90
N SER A 159 -0.78 -6.53 -10.00
CA SER A 159 0.21 -5.71 -10.70
C SER A 159 1.29 -5.23 -9.72
N THR A 160 1.60 -3.92 -9.74
CA THR A 160 2.54 -3.33 -8.78
C THR A 160 1.85 -2.31 -7.91
N VAL A 161 2.39 -2.12 -6.72
CA VAL A 161 1.95 -1.10 -5.77
C VAL A 161 3.16 -0.26 -5.34
N HIS A 162 2.90 0.92 -4.84
CA HIS A 162 3.86 1.73 -4.08
C HIS A 162 3.29 2.04 -2.70
N TRP A 163 4.12 2.60 -1.83
CA TRP A 163 3.74 2.82 -0.45
C TRP A 163 4.01 4.26 -0.03
N ARG A 164 3.17 4.77 0.86
CA ARG A 164 3.35 6.04 1.53
C ARG A 164 3.48 5.78 3.03
N PHE A 165 4.45 6.44 3.64
CA PHE A 165 4.65 6.43 5.08
C PHE A 165 4.65 7.86 5.60
N ALA A 166 4.08 8.05 6.79
CA ALA A 166 4.15 9.34 7.48
C ALA A 166 4.20 9.11 8.99
N ASP A 167 4.92 9.96 9.70
CA ASP A 167 5.04 9.90 11.14
C ASP A 167 4.62 11.22 11.82
N LEU A 168 4.69 11.26 13.14
CA LEU A 168 4.28 12.42 13.94
C LEU A 168 5.12 13.68 13.68
N SER A 169 6.28 13.55 13.03
CA SER A 169 7.10 14.73 12.66
C SER A 169 6.57 15.44 11.41
N GLY A 170 5.58 14.86 10.72
CA GLY A 170 5.02 15.37 9.47
C GLY A 170 5.82 15.01 8.21
N ARG A 171 6.76 14.07 8.34
CA ARG A 171 7.45 13.48 7.17
C ARG A 171 6.59 12.43 6.54
#